data_dafe91a74317bdec8c5c44a8f524eb93
#
_entry.id   dafe91a74317bdec8c5c44a8f524eb93
#
_cell.length_a   1.000
_cell.length_b   1.000
_cell.length_c   1.000
_cell.angle_alpha   90.00
_cell.angle_beta   90.00
_cell.angle_gamma   90.00
#
_symmetry.space_group_name_H-M   'P 1'
#
loop_
_entity.id
_entity.type
_entity.pdbx_description
1 polymer ?
#
loop_
_entity_poly.entity_id
_entity_poly.type
_entity_poly.pdbx_seq_one_letter_code
_entity_poly.pdbx_strand_id
1 'polypeptide(L)'
;MKHLEIELKTLLKKDEYDRLKDQFTGVTPVLQKNYYIDTPDFELREKKVAMRIRTFEDWAELTLKVPQSVGNMEYNQKLQLTDAEDYLSKEELPHGLVLEELAKHGIQSKKWQVLGCLTTLRYEMQTAIGLMALDESQYFDITDYELELEVENHEQGKQDFQQFLEENQINYQKAPSKLVRFVKRMKNS
;
A
#
# COMPACT_ATOMS: atom_id res chain seq x y z
N MET A 1 10.76 -7.87 -8.72
CA MET A 1 10.22 -7.11 -9.88
C MET A 1 10.33 -5.63 -9.57
N LYS A 2 10.47 -4.78 -10.59
CA LYS A 2 10.55 -3.32 -10.45
C LYS A 2 9.52 -2.68 -11.38
N HIS A 3 8.66 -1.76 -10.91
CA HIS A 3 7.76 -1.01 -11.76
C HIS A 3 7.46 0.39 -11.19
N LEU A 4 7.04 1.32 -12.03
CA LEU A 4 6.59 2.65 -11.64
C LEU A 4 5.08 2.59 -11.37
N GLU A 5 4.69 2.76 -10.12
CA GLU A 5 3.30 2.87 -9.72
C GLU A 5 2.86 4.34 -9.72
N ILE A 6 1.87 4.67 -10.53
CA ILE A 6 1.22 5.98 -10.52
C ILE A 6 -0.20 5.77 -10.01
N GLU A 7 -0.48 6.20 -8.80
CA GLU A 7 -1.71 5.94 -8.09
C GLU A 7 -2.44 7.25 -7.74
N LEU A 8 -3.72 7.30 -8.06
CA LEU A 8 -4.67 8.32 -7.62
C LEU A 8 -5.59 7.71 -6.58
N LYS A 9 -5.95 8.45 -5.54
CA LYS A 9 -6.76 7.90 -4.46
C LYS A 9 -7.57 8.92 -3.70
N THR A 10 -8.66 8.47 -3.12
CA THR A 10 -9.52 9.23 -2.24
C THR A 10 -9.98 8.38 -1.05
N LEU A 11 -10.08 8.99 0.13
CA LEU A 11 -10.81 8.36 1.23
C LEU A 11 -12.30 8.36 0.92
N LEU A 12 -12.99 7.36 1.41
CA LEU A 12 -14.43 7.18 1.26
C LEU A 12 -15.11 7.18 2.62
N LYS A 13 -16.37 7.63 2.64
CA LYS A 13 -17.29 7.29 3.72
C LYS A 13 -17.77 5.85 3.56
N LYS A 14 -18.28 5.26 4.64
CA LYS A 14 -18.78 3.88 4.62
C LYS A 14 -19.90 3.67 3.59
N ASP A 15 -20.82 4.61 3.46
CA ASP A 15 -21.92 4.55 2.50
C ASP A 15 -21.45 4.66 1.05
N GLU A 16 -20.42 5.47 0.78
CA GLU A 16 -19.77 5.57 -0.54
C GLU A 16 -19.06 4.26 -0.89
N TYR A 17 -18.34 3.67 0.06
CA TYR A 17 -17.70 2.36 -0.10
C TYR A 17 -18.73 1.27 -0.42
N ASP A 18 -19.84 1.19 0.33
CA ASP A 18 -20.87 0.19 0.12
C ASP A 18 -21.51 0.30 -1.27
N ARG A 19 -21.80 1.52 -1.74
CA ARG A 19 -22.33 1.74 -3.10
C ARG A 19 -21.33 1.35 -4.18
N LEU A 20 -20.04 1.66 -4.02
CA LEU A 20 -19.00 1.28 -4.98
C LEU A 20 -18.78 -0.22 -5.00
N LYS A 21 -18.86 -0.90 -3.87
CA LYS A 21 -18.68 -2.34 -3.75
C LYS A 21 -19.66 -3.11 -4.65
N ASP A 22 -20.88 -2.60 -4.83
CA ASP A 22 -21.86 -3.20 -5.73
C ASP A 22 -21.42 -3.20 -7.22
N GLN A 23 -20.48 -2.32 -7.59
CA GLN A 23 -19.90 -2.26 -8.94
C GLN A 23 -18.80 -3.30 -9.16
N PHE A 24 -18.20 -3.84 -8.08
CA PHE A 24 -17.20 -4.92 -8.17
C PHE A 24 -17.85 -6.31 -8.24
N THR A 25 -18.93 -6.42 -9.00
CA THR A 25 -19.69 -7.68 -9.18
C THR A 25 -18.78 -8.77 -9.75
N GLY A 26 -18.78 -9.93 -9.10
CA GLY A 26 -17.98 -11.08 -9.53
C GLY A 26 -16.49 -11.01 -9.14
N VAL A 27 -16.07 -9.94 -8.49
CA VAL A 27 -14.69 -9.82 -7.94
C VAL A 27 -14.65 -10.48 -6.56
N THR A 28 -13.75 -11.46 -6.39
CA THR A 28 -13.47 -12.03 -5.08
C THR A 28 -12.46 -11.13 -4.36
N PRO A 29 -12.79 -10.61 -3.17
CA PRO A 29 -11.85 -9.78 -2.43
C PRO A 29 -10.67 -10.59 -1.90
N VAL A 30 -9.52 -9.93 -1.79
CA VAL A 30 -8.29 -10.50 -1.28
C VAL A 30 -7.97 -9.88 0.08
N LEU A 31 -7.81 -10.73 1.09
CA LEU A 31 -7.33 -10.29 2.40
C LEU A 31 -5.81 -10.16 2.37
N GLN A 32 -5.33 -8.99 2.76
CA GLN A 32 -3.91 -8.64 2.79
C GLN A 32 -3.54 -8.16 4.18
N LYS A 33 -2.43 -8.69 4.74
CA LYS A 33 -1.84 -8.16 5.98
C LYS A 33 -0.54 -7.44 5.63
N ASN A 34 -0.47 -6.15 5.92
CA ASN A 34 0.67 -5.30 5.60
C ASN A 34 1.44 -5.02 6.89
N TYR A 35 2.61 -5.63 7.04
CA TYR A 35 3.52 -5.40 8.14
C TYR A 35 4.51 -4.32 7.72
N TYR A 36 4.39 -3.14 8.31
CA TYR A 36 5.29 -2.03 8.02
C TYR A 36 6.59 -2.17 8.78
N ILE A 37 7.68 -1.88 8.09
CA ILE A 37 9.03 -2.06 8.60
C ILE A 37 9.82 -0.77 8.45
N ASP A 38 10.58 -0.42 9.48
CA ASP A 38 11.56 0.68 9.47
C ASP A 38 12.80 0.27 10.27
N THR A 39 13.78 1.12 10.34
CA THR A 39 14.88 1.00 11.29
C THR A 39 14.45 1.52 12.68
N PRO A 40 15.11 1.13 13.78
CA PRO A 40 14.75 1.63 15.11
C PRO A 40 14.81 3.16 15.26
N ASP A 41 15.63 3.82 14.44
CA ASP A 41 15.78 5.28 14.37
C ASP A 41 14.94 5.93 13.26
N PHE A 42 14.07 5.16 12.57
CA PHE A 42 13.16 5.63 11.53
C PHE A 42 13.86 6.21 10.28
N GLU A 43 14.98 5.65 9.88
CA GLU A 43 15.77 6.11 8.73
C GLU A 43 14.97 6.06 7.40
N LEU A 44 14.14 5.02 7.19
CA LEU A 44 13.31 4.93 5.98
C LEU A 44 12.33 6.09 5.91
N ARG A 45 11.66 6.39 7.00
CA ARG A 45 10.71 7.52 7.08
C ARG A 45 11.41 8.86 6.84
N GLU A 46 12.60 9.08 7.40
CA GLU A 46 13.37 10.30 7.16
C GLU A 46 13.72 10.48 5.68
N LYS A 47 14.06 9.39 5.01
CA LYS A 47 14.35 9.35 3.56
C LYS A 47 13.09 9.26 2.69
N LYS A 48 11.89 9.30 3.30
CA LYS A 48 10.57 9.19 2.62
C LYS A 48 10.39 7.88 1.84
N VAL A 49 11.11 6.85 2.20
CA VAL A 49 11.00 5.51 1.64
C VAL A 49 10.05 4.68 2.51
N ALA A 50 9.26 3.82 1.91
CA ALA A 50 8.34 2.94 2.62
C ALA A 50 8.67 1.47 2.34
N MET A 51 8.65 0.65 3.38
CA MET A 51 8.89 -0.78 3.26
C MET A 51 7.83 -1.57 4.03
N ARG A 52 7.42 -2.69 3.44
CA ARG A 52 6.48 -3.63 4.07
C ARG A 52 6.72 -5.05 3.64
N ILE A 53 6.40 -6.00 4.50
CA ILE A 53 6.05 -7.36 4.09
C ILE A 53 4.54 -7.44 4.05
N ARG A 54 3.99 -7.88 2.90
CA ARG A 54 2.56 -8.15 2.72
C ARG A 54 2.36 -9.65 2.64
N THR A 55 1.50 -10.19 3.48
CA THR A 55 1.11 -11.60 3.42
C THR A 55 -0.28 -11.73 2.81
N PHE A 56 -0.44 -12.78 2.02
CA PHE A 56 -1.68 -13.27 1.43
C PHE A 56 -2.00 -14.64 2.04
N GLU A 57 -2.94 -15.36 1.47
CA GLU A 57 -3.36 -16.66 1.99
C GLU A 57 -2.23 -17.71 1.97
N ASP A 58 -1.47 -17.78 0.87
CA ASP A 58 -0.48 -18.83 0.59
C ASP A 58 0.93 -18.31 0.19
N TRP A 59 1.12 -17.01 0.11
CA TRP A 59 2.38 -16.38 -0.25
C TRP A 59 2.55 -15.00 0.41
N ALA A 60 3.73 -14.41 0.23
CA ALA A 60 4.03 -13.07 0.74
C ALA A 60 4.90 -12.29 -0.24
N GLU A 61 5.03 -10.99 0.02
CA GLU A 61 5.84 -10.07 -0.77
C GLU A 61 6.52 -9.02 0.11
N LEU A 62 7.82 -8.86 -0.07
CA LEU A 62 8.55 -7.71 0.46
C LEU A 62 8.53 -6.61 -0.60
N THR A 63 8.00 -5.44 -0.25
CA THR A 63 7.89 -4.27 -1.12
C THR A 63 8.67 -3.10 -0.54
N LEU A 64 9.46 -2.45 -1.40
CA LEU A 64 10.07 -1.16 -1.14
C LEU A 64 9.48 -0.14 -2.11
N LYS A 65 8.94 0.97 -1.59
CA LYS A 65 8.45 2.12 -2.37
C LYS A 65 9.40 3.30 -2.23
N VAL A 66 9.93 3.76 -3.34
CA VAL A 66 10.83 4.91 -3.42
C VAL A 66 10.15 6.02 -4.22
N PRO A 67 9.86 7.19 -3.61
CA PRO A 67 9.19 8.30 -4.29
C PRO A 67 9.93 8.73 -5.56
N GLN A 68 9.16 9.05 -6.59
CA GLN A 68 9.63 9.65 -7.84
C GLN A 68 9.02 11.05 -8.01
N SER A 69 9.37 11.74 -9.09
CA SER A 69 8.72 13.01 -9.46
C SER A 69 7.21 12.86 -9.65
N VAL A 70 6.79 11.71 -10.19
CA VAL A 70 5.40 11.27 -10.27
C VAL A 70 5.35 9.80 -9.85
N GLY A 71 4.47 9.47 -8.90
CA GLY A 71 4.32 8.11 -8.40
C GLY A 71 5.48 7.61 -7.51
N ASN A 72 5.57 6.30 -7.39
CA ASN A 72 6.61 5.61 -6.63
C ASN A 72 7.25 4.53 -7.50
N MET A 73 8.56 4.37 -7.40
CA MET A 73 9.21 3.18 -7.91
C MET A 73 9.06 2.07 -6.87
N GLU A 74 8.37 1.00 -7.25
CA GLU A 74 8.23 -0.19 -6.43
C GLU A 74 9.25 -1.26 -6.78
N TYR A 75 9.84 -1.83 -5.74
CA TYR A 75 10.72 -3.00 -5.82
C TYR A 75 10.08 -4.13 -5.03
N ASN A 76 9.61 -5.15 -5.74
CA ASN A 76 8.84 -6.26 -5.18
C ASN A 76 9.65 -7.56 -5.24
N GLN A 77 9.74 -8.23 -4.10
CA GLN A 77 10.41 -9.53 -3.93
C GLN A 77 9.41 -10.54 -3.35
N LYS A 78 9.05 -11.54 -4.16
CA LYS A 78 8.14 -12.60 -3.73
C LYS A 78 8.81 -13.48 -2.69
N LEU A 79 8.04 -13.90 -1.68
CA LEU A 79 8.46 -14.75 -0.57
C LEU A 79 7.50 -15.93 -0.40
N GLN A 80 7.99 -17.02 0.16
CA GLN A 80 7.12 -18.04 0.74
C GLN A 80 6.50 -17.49 2.02
N LEU A 81 5.27 -17.88 2.34
CA LEU A 81 4.58 -17.39 3.54
C LEU A 81 5.36 -17.72 4.83
N THR A 82 5.87 -18.95 4.93
CA THR A 82 6.68 -19.41 6.07
C THR A 82 7.95 -18.59 6.26
N ASP A 83 8.62 -18.22 5.16
CA ASP A 83 9.82 -17.40 5.22
C ASP A 83 9.49 -15.98 5.68
N ALA A 84 8.38 -15.42 5.19
CA ALA A 84 7.92 -14.08 5.60
C ALA A 84 7.57 -14.03 7.09
N GLU A 85 6.92 -15.07 7.62
CA GLU A 85 6.62 -15.20 9.06
C GLU A 85 7.90 -15.26 9.90
N ASP A 86 8.91 -15.97 9.42
CA ASP A 86 10.21 -16.08 10.08
C ASP A 86 10.95 -14.73 10.08
N TYR A 87 11.01 -14.03 8.95
CA TYR A 87 11.60 -12.70 8.86
C TYR A 87 10.89 -11.68 9.78
N LEU A 88 9.56 -11.69 9.82
CA LEU A 88 8.78 -10.82 10.69
C LEU A 88 9.05 -11.11 12.18
N SER A 89 9.17 -12.38 12.55
CA SER A 89 9.42 -12.78 13.95
C SER A 89 10.81 -12.43 14.44
N LYS A 90 11.80 -12.46 13.54
CA LYS A 90 13.22 -12.17 13.84
C LYS A 90 13.60 -10.72 13.58
N GLU A 91 12.69 -9.93 13.01
CA GLU A 91 12.97 -8.55 12.54
C GLU A 91 14.17 -8.51 11.58
N GLU A 92 14.20 -9.47 10.66
CA GLU A 92 15.23 -9.61 9.62
C GLU A 92 14.61 -9.35 8.24
N LEU A 93 15.46 -9.19 7.23
CA LEU A 93 15.04 -9.07 5.82
C LEU A 93 15.77 -10.09 4.96
N PRO A 94 15.10 -10.64 3.93
CA PRO A 94 15.73 -11.53 2.97
C PRO A 94 16.78 -10.79 2.14
N HIS A 95 17.86 -11.47 1.82
CA HIS A 95 18.80 -10.99 0.80
C HIS A 95 18.10 -10.84 -0.56
N GLY A 96 18.54 -9.85 -1.35
CA GLY A 96 18.06 -9.67 -2.72
C GLY A 96 17.75 -8.22 -3.07
N LEU A 97 16.85 -8.06 -4.07
CA LEU A 97 16.55 -6.80 -4.73
C LEU A 97 16.26 -5.63 -3.78
N VAL A 98 15.49 -5.87 -2.73
CA VAL A 98 15.09 -4.80 -1.79
C VAL A 98 16.26 -4.31 -0.97
N LEU A 99 17.10 -5.22 -0.40
CA LEU A 99 18.28 -4.81 0.36
C LEU A 99 19.34 -4.11 -0.53
N GLU A 100 19.51 -4.58 -1.77
CA GLU A 100 20.40 -3.95 -2.74
C GLU A 100 19.96 -2.52 -3.06
N GLU A 101 18.65 -2.30 -3.20
CA GLU A 101 18.10 -0.98 -3.50
C GLU A 101 18.17 -0.04 -2.29
N LEU A 102 17.90 -0.53 -1.09
CA LEU A 102 18.10 0.22 0.16
C LEU A 102 19.55 0.72 0.27
N ALA A 103 20.52 -0.14 -0.01
CA ALA A 103 21.93 0.23 0.01
C ALA A 103 22.28 1.37 -0.97
N LYS A 104 21.68 1.37 -2.19
CA LYS A 104 21.84 2.47 -3.17
C LYS A 104 21.28 3.79 -2.67
N HIS A 105 20.23 3.74 -1.84
CA HIS A 105 19.67 4.91 -1.17
C HIS A 105 20.41 5.30 0.13
N GLY A 106 21.57 4.68 0.39
CA GLY A 106 22.39 4.96 1.55
C GLY A 106 21.82 4.41 2.86
N ILE A 107 20.88 3.46 2.78
CA ILE A 107 20.29 2.76 3.94
C ILE A 107 21.03 1.44 4.11
N GLN A 108 21.91 1.35 5.11
CA GLN A 108 22.76 0.19 5.37
C GLN A 108 22.51 -0.41 6.76
N SER A 109 21.33 -0.17 7.32
CA SER A 109 20.97 -0.72 8.62
C SER A 109 21.00 -2.25 8.59
N LYS A 110 21.46 -2.83 9.70
CA LYS A 110 21.38 -4.28 9.96
C LYS A 110 20.31 -4.62 10.99
N LYS A 111 19.59 -3.59 11.47
CA LYS A 111 18.52 -3.74 12.47
C LYS A 111 17.24 -3.21 11.86
N TRP A 112 16.21 -4.02 11.92
CA TRP A 112 14.88 -3.71 11.44
C TRP A 112 13.90 -3.74 12.62
N GLN A 113 12.80 -3.06 12.47
CA GLN A 113 11.73 -3.05 13.44
C GLN A 113 10.40 -3.18 12.71
N VAL A 114 9.58 -4.12 13.13
CA VAL A 114 8.19 -4.22 12.67
C VAL A 114 7.34 -3.23 13.46
N LEU A 115 6.84 -2.21 12.79
CA LEU A 115 6.02 -1.15 13.40
C LEU A 115 4.62 -1.64 13.78
N GLY A 116 4.14 -2.68 13.11
CA GLY A 116 2.86 -3.30 13.32
C GLY A 116 2.19 -3.73 12.01
N CYS A 117 0.93 -4.14 12.11
CA CYS A 117 0.15 -4.70 11.01
C CYS A 117 -1.08 -3.85 10.69
N LEU A 118 -1.32 -3.61 9.41
CA LEU A 118 -2.56 -3.08 8.85
C LEU A 118 -3.16 -4.15 7.95
N THR A 119 -4.41 -4.52 8.22
CA THR A 119 -5.15 -5.50 7.41
C THR A 119 -6.01 -4.77 6.39
N THR A 120 -6.01 -5.22 5.13
CA THR A 120 -6.85 -4.67 4.06
C THR A 120 -7.65 -5.78 3.39
N LEU A 121 -8.96 -5.59 3.30
CA LEU A 121 -9.81 -6.37 2.40
C LEU A 121 -9.91 -5.58 1.09
N ARG A 122 -9.32 -6.10 0.01
CA ARG A 122 -9.20 -5.43 -1.29
C ARG A 122 -10.05 -6.10 -2.36
N TYR A 123 -10.91 -5.32 -2.99
CA TYR A 123 -11.52 -5.63 -4.27
C TYR A 123 -10.70 -4.95 -5.36
N GLU A 124 -10.28 -5.68 -6.39
CA GLU A 124 -9.45 -5.13 -7.46
C GLU A 124 -10.01 -5.52 -8.83
N MET A 125 -10.14 -4.57 -9.73
CA MET A 125 -10.75 -4.76 -11.03
C MET A 125 -10.05 -3.91 -12.09
N GLN A 126 -9.70 -4.54 -13.20
CA GLN A 126 -9.25 -3.81 -14.39
C GLN A 126 -10.41 -3.07 -15.02
N THR A 127 -10.26 -1.78 -15.25
CA THR A 127 -11.26 -0.92 -15.90
C THR A 127 -10.69 -0.26 -17.16
N ALA A 128 -11.54 0.48 -17.89
CA ALA A 128 -11.09 1.23 -19.06
C ALA A 128 -10.14 2.39 -18.71
N ILE A 129 -10.16 2.88 -17.46
CA ILE A 129 -9.36 4.03 -17.00
C ILE A 129 -8.13 3.63 -16.17
N GLY A 130 -7.96 2.35 -15.86
CA GLY A 130 -6.83 1.82 -15.10
C GLY A 130 -7.23 0.66 -14.20
N LEU A 131 -6.30 0.24 -13.34
CA LEU A 131 -6.54 -0.77 -12.32
C LEU A 131 -7.17 -0.10 -11.09
N MET A 132 -8.41 -0.44 -10.81
CA MET A 132 -9.17 0.14 -9.70
C MET A 132 -9.17 -0.80 -8.50
N ALA A 133 -8.85 -0.27 -7.32
CA ALA A 133 -8.90 -1.00 -6.07
C ALA A 133 -9.81 -0.30 -5.07
N LEU A 134 -10.69 -1.08 -4.43
CA LEU A 134 -11.58 -0.64 -3.37
C LEU A 134 -11.18 -1.35 -2.08
N ASP A 135 -10.73 -0.58 -1.09
CA ASP A 135 -10.11 -1.06 0.13
C ASP A 135 -10.93 -0.75 1.38
N GLU A 136 -11.09 -1.77 2.22
CA GLU A 136 -11.43 -1.62 3.64
C GLU A 136 -10.19 -1.98 4.45
N SER A 137 -9.61 -1.01 5.17
CA SER A 137 -8.39 -1.19 5.93
C SER A 137 -8.64 -1.04 7.43
N GLN A 138 -8.10 -1.99 8.22
CA GLN A 138 -8.23 -2.03 9.68
C GLN A 138 -6.85 -1.99 10.33
N TYR A 139 -6.67 -1.10 11.30
CA TYR A 139 -5.46 -0.96 12.09
C TYR A 139 -5.77 -0.25 13.41
N PHE A 140 -5.24 -0.75 14.52
CA PHE A 140 -5.61 -0.32 15.88
C PHE A 140 -7.13 -0.35 16.06
N ASP A 141 -7.74 0.79 16.38
CA ASP A 141 -9.19 1.01 16.54
C ASP A 141 -9.83 1.72 15.33
N ILE A 142 -9.11 1.81 14.20
CA ILE A 142 -9.54 2.52 12.99
C ILE A 142 -9.98 1.53 11.92
N THR A 143 -11.07 1.88 11.22
CA THR A 143 -11.44 1.32 9.93
C THR A 143 -11.54 2.46 8.93
N ASP A 144 -10.73 2.38 7.86
CA ASP A 144 -10.70 3.33 6.75
C ASP A 144 -11.20 2.67 5.47
N TYR A 145 -11.87 3.47 4.64
CA TYR A 145 -12.29 3.08 3.30
C TYR A 145 -11.58 3.96 2.27
N GLU A 146 -11.11 3.37 1.18
CA GLU A 146 -10.31 4.07 0.18
C GLU A 146 -10.58 3.51 -1.22
N LEU A 147 -10.67 4.40 -2.21
CA LEU A 147 -10.64 4.05 -3.61
C LEU A 147 -9.30 4.47 -4.19
N GLU A 148 -8.64 3.55 -4.87
CA GLU A 148 -7.37 3.74 -5.57
C GLU A 148 -7.57 3.47 -7.07
N LEU A 149 -6.88 4.23 -7.92
CA LEU A 149 -6.80 4.01 -9.36
C LEU A 149 -5.32 4.07 -9.76
N GLU A 150 -4.77 2.94 -10.18
CA GLU A 150 -3.44 2.86 -10.77
C GLU A 150 -3.52 3.10 -12.27
N VAL A 151 -2.70 4.02 -12.78
CA VAL A 151 -2.72 4.50 -14.16
C VAL A 151 -1.32 4.50 -14.77
N GLU A 152 -1.25 4.44 -16.10
CA GLU A 152 0.01 4.60 -16.83
C GLU A 152 0.36 6.07 -17.08
N ASN A 153 -0.65 6.93 -17.26
CA ASN A 153 -0.49 8.36 -17.52
C ASN A 153 -1.17 9.17 -16.42
N HIS A 154 -0.38 9.92 -15.66
CA HIS A 154 -0.87 10.70 -14.52
C HIS A 154 -1.90 11.78 -14.90
N GLU A 155 -1.64 12.55 -15.97
CA GLU A 155 -2.51 13.67 -16.34
C GLU A 155 -3.88 13.19 -16.86
N GLN A 156 -3.88 12.16 -17.70
CA GLN A 156 -5.11 11.55 -18.17
C GLN A 156 -5.85 10.86 -17.00
N GLY A 157 -5.12 10.06 -16.22
CA GLY A 157 -5.71 9.36 -15.07
C GLY A 157 -6.34 10.32 -14.06
N LYS A 158 -5.76 11.51 -13.85
CA LYS A 158 -6.34 12.52 -12.97
C LYS A 158 -7.70 13.03 -13.48
N GLN A 159 -7.84 13.22 -14.80
CA GLN A 159 -9.11 13.62 -15.40
C GLN A 159 -10.14 12.49 -15.30
N ASP A 160 -9.74 11.27 -15.65
CA ASP A 160 -10.60 10.09 -15.61
C ASP A 160 -11.06 9.79 -14.17
N PHE A 161 -10.16 9.90 -13.20
CA PHE A 161 -10.49 9.69 -11.79
C PHE A 161 -11.47 10.75 -11.28
N GLN A 162 -11.25 12.01 -11.61
CA GLN A 162 -12.16 13.11 -11.28
C GLN A 162 -13.56 12.86 -11.85
N GLN A 163 -13.64 12.52 -13.14
CA GLN A 163 -14.91 12.20 -13.79
C GLN A 163 -15.62 11.02 -13.12
N PHE A 164 -14.86 9.93 -12.81
CA PHE A 164 -15.41 8.78 -12.12
C PHE A 164 -16.00 9.15 -10.75
N LEU A 165 -15.32 9.99 -9.97
CA LEU A 165 -15.81 10.45 -8.67
C LEU A 165 -17.12 11.27 -8.82
N GLU A 166 -17.19 12.17 -9.80
CA GLU A 166 -18.38 12.99 -10.08
C GLU A 166 -19.57 12.12 -10.49
N GLU A 167 -19.39 11.17 -11.40
CA GLU A 167 -20.43 10.22 -11.86
C GLU A 167 -20.98 9.36 -10.72
N ASN A 168 -20.12 9.02 -9.72
CA ASN A 168 -20.49 8.23 -8.56
C ASN A 168 -20.90 9.07 -7.33
N GLN A 169 -20.98 10.41 -7.48
CA GLN A 169 -21.35 11.33 -6.40
C GLN A 169 -20.44 11.19 -5.16
N ILE A 170 -19.13 11.05 -5.41
CA ILE A 170 -18.11 10.96 -4.38
C ILE A 170 -17.35 12.28 -4.32
N ASN A 171 -17.31 12.87 -3.12
CA ASN A 171 -16.49 14.04 -2.89
C ASN A 171 -15.04 13.63 -2.63
N TYR A 172 -14.11 14.13 -3.43
CA TYR A 172 -12.70 13.88 -3.21
C TYR A 172 -12.25 14.24 -1.80
N GLN A 173 -11.64 13.30 -1.11
CA GLN A 173 -11.02 13.46 0.20
C GLN A 173 -9.57 13.03 0.13
N LYS A 174 -8.66 13.96 0.47
CA LYS A 174 -7.22 13.66 0.46
C LYS A 174 -6.91 12.40 1.27
N ALA A 175 -6.32 11.40 0.63
CA ALA A 175 -5.89 10.15 1.23
C ALA A 175 -4.36 10.14 1.43
N PRO A 176 -3.83 10.45 2.62
CA PRO A 176 -2.43 10.14 2.93
C PRO A 176 -2.19 8.64 2.77
N SER A 177 -0.96 8.21 2.47
CA SER A 177 -0.68 6.77 2.33
C SER A 177 -1.08 6.00 3.59
N LYS A 178 -1.44 4.72 3.42
CA LYS A 178 -1.83 3.82 4.54
C LYS A 178 -0.75 3.81 5.62
N LEU A 179 0.54 3.78 5.25
CA LEU A 179 1.65 3.87 6.20
C LEU A 179 1.61 5.18 7.01
N VAL A 180 1.37 6.32 6.36
CA VAL A 180 1.30 7.63 7.04
C VAL A 180 0.16 7.66 8.05
N ARG A 181 -1.02 7.15 7.68
CA ARG A 181 -2.18 7.05 8.59
C ARG A 181 -1.88 6.11 9.76
N PHE A 182 -1.30 4.93 9.47
CA PHE A 182 -0.90 3.95 10.47
C PHE A 182 0.07 4.54 11.50
N VAL A 183 1.17 5.15 11.04
CA VAL A 183 2.20 5.75 11.94
C VAL A 183 1.63 6.91 12.75
N LYS A 184 0.74 7.71 12.16
CA LYS A 184 0.05 8.79 12.89
C LYS A 184 -0.80 8.24 14.03
N ARG A 185 -1.53 7.15 13.81
CA ARG A 185 -2.34 6.52 14.86
C ARG A 185 -1.48 5.85 15.91
N MET A 186 -0.43 5.12 15.51
CA MET A 186 0.54 4.48 16.42
C MET A 186 1.13 5.45 17.45
N LYS A 187 1.39 6.72 17.07
CA LYS A 187 1.92 7.74 17.98
C LYS A 187 0.89 8.28 18.96
N ASN A 188 -0.39 8.06 18.71
CA ASN A 188 -1.50 8.58 19.50
C ASN A 188 -2.22 7.47 20.28
N SER A 189 -1.73 6.23 20.20
CA SER A 189 -2.16 5.07 20.99
C SER A 189 -1.16 4.77 22.08
#